data_dc819c61e15a3727a81f3e0c2b9c2e26
#
_entry.id   dc819c61e15a3727a81f3e0c2b9c2e26
#
_cell.length_a   1.000
_cell.length_b   1.000
_cell.length_c   1.000
_cell.angle_alpha   90.00
_cell.angle_beta   90.00
_cell.angle_gamma   90.00
#
_symmetry.space_group_name_H-M   'P 1'
#
loop_
_entity.id
_entity.type
_entity.pdbx_description
1 polymer ?
#
loop_
_entity_poly.entity_id
_entity_poly.type
_entity_poly.pdbx_seq_one_letter_code
_entity_poly.pdbx_strand_id
1 'polypeptide(L)'
;MILIAKGAEAEIYLVDWFGIKAVLKWRKPKAYRDHTLDYLIRRRRTINEVRNMYIAHVIGVRVPAVYFFDPEKTTILMEYVEGESLRDLLSRGEHKYLKDVGIYIGKMHKAGLIHGDLAPTNIILSKGELYFIDFGLGETRRGWTRKTAILMARDINVLLRTLELYGAKSEEFKSLFWSGYREEMGVRSSVVESEVSRIRASGRYVER
;
A
#
# COMPACT_ATOMS: atom_id res chain seq x y z
N MET A 1 -4.31 -5.18 -25.49
CA MET A 1 -4.82 -4.92 -24.13
C MET A 1 -5.35 -6.22 -23.56
N ILE A 2 -4.83 -6.67 -22.42
CA ILE A 2 -5.18 -7.94 -21.75
C ILE A 2 -5.59 -7.61 -20.31
N LEU A 3 -6.77 -8.07 -19.87
CA LEU A 3 -7.19 -7.92 -18.47
C LEU A 3 -6.34 -8.85 -17.60
N ILE A 4 -5.58 -8.29 -16.64
CA ILE A 4 -4.70 -9.06 -15.75
C ILE A 4 -5.22 -9.15 -14.30
N ALA A 5 -6.08 -8.20 -13.89
CA ALA A 5 -6.76 -8.28 -12.60
C ALA A 5 -8.09 -7.54 -12.63
N LYS A 6 -9.07 -8.07 -11.89
CA LYS A 6 -10.38 -7.47 -11.69
C LYS A 6 -10.67 -7.38 -10.21
N GLY A 7 -10.41 -6.21 -9.65
CA GLY A 7 -10.68 -5.90 -8.25
C GLY A 7 -12.07 -5.29 -8.03
N ALA A 8 -12.41 -5.12 -6.76
CA ALA A 8 -13.66 -4.45 -6.39
C ALA A 8 -13.68 -2.96 -6.80
N GLU A 9 -12.52 -2.31 -6.90
CA GLU A 9 -12.38 -0.86 -7.12
C GLU A 9 -11.94 -0.51 -8.55
N ALA A 10 -11.19 -1.39 -9.23
CA ALA A 10 -10.62 -1.13 -10.54
C ALA A 10 -10.42 -2.41 -11.35
N GLU A 11 -10.37 -2.27 -12.65
CA GLU A 11 -9.87 -3.26 -13.58
C GLU A 11 -8.46 -2.86 -14.02
N ILE A 12 -7.56 -3.84 -14.10
CA ILE A 12 -6.14 -3.67 -14.40
C ILE A 12 -5.86 -4.38 -15.71
N TYR A 13 -5.35 -3.66 -16.67
CA TYR A 13 -5.03 -4.17 -17.99
C TYR A 13 -3.53 -4.05 -18.29
N LEU A 14 -2.94 -5.09 -18.83
CA LEU A 14 -1.64 -5.03 -19.47
C LEU A 14 -1.82 -4.47 -20.89
N VAL A 15 -1.07 -3.43 -21.19
CA VAL A 15 -1.10 -2.75 -22.50
C VAL A 15 0.32 -2.61 -23.07
N ASP A 16 0.44 -2.55 -24.38
CA ASP A 16 1.62 -2.05 -25.05
C ASP A 16 1.52 -0.53 -25.14
N TRP A 17 2.55 0.16 -24.65
CA TRP A 17 2.67 1.61 -24.73
C TRP A 17 3.95 1.96 -25.47
N PHE A 18 3.84 2.15 -26.80
CA PHE A 18 5.00 2.42 -27.67
C PHE A 18 6.12 1.39 -27.54
N GLY A 19 5.78 0.10 -27.53
CA GLY A 19 6.74 -1.01 -27.38
C GLY A 19 7.15 -1.32 -25.95
N ILE A 20 6.60 -0.61 -24.95
CA ILE A 20 6.85 -0.84 -23.52
C ILE A 20 5.64 -1.48 -22.88
N LYS A 21 5.83 -2.53 -22.09
CA LYS A 21 4.76 -3.09 -21.24
C LYS A 21 4.33 -2.05 -20.20
N ALA A 22 3.04 -1.73 -20.17
CA ALA A 22 2.45 -0.79 -19.22
C ALA A 22 1.16 -1.36 -18.61
N VAL A 23 0.77 -0.79 -17.47
CA VAL A 23 -0.48 -1.09 -16.79
C VAL A 23 -1.45 0.07 -16.99
N LEU A 24 -2.63 -0.23 -17.51
CA LEU A 24 -3.77 0.67 -17.48
C LEU A 24 -4.70 0.26 -16.34
N LYS A 25 -4.79 1.08 -15.32
CA LYS A 25 -5.73 0.95 -14.20
C LYS A 25 -6.95 1.81 -14.47
N TRP A 26 -8.11 1.18 -14.56
CA TRP A 26 -9.39 1.86 -14.78
C TRP A 26 -10.34 1.60 -13.63
N ARG A 27 -10.79 2.68 -12.99
CA ARG A 27 -11.83 2.63 -11.96
C ARG A 27 -13.19 2.70 -12.62
N LYS A 28 -13.84 1.55 -12.76
CA LYS A 28 -15.15 1.50 -13.43
C LYS A 28 -16.28 1.94 -12.49
N PRO A 29 -17.39 2.47 -13.08
CA PRO A 29 -18.59 2.83 -12.34
C PRO A 29 -19.20 1.67 -11.56
N LYS A 30 -19.78 1.95 -10.41
CA LYS A 30 -20.49 0.98 -9.56
C LYS A 30 -21.99 1.23 -9.66
N ALA A 31 -22.73 0.24 -10.18
CA ALA A 31 -24.17 0.35 -10.40
C ALA A 31 -25.00 0.57 -9.13
N TYR A 32 -24.48 0.19 -7.95
CA TYR A 32 -25.20 0.32 -6.67
C TYR A 32 -25.01 1.67 -5.97
N ARG A 33 -24.21 2.58 -6.56
CA ARG A 33 -23.97 3.92 -6.02
C ARG A 33 -24.70 4.97 -6.87
N ASP A 34 -25.05 6.09 -6.24
CA ASP A 34 -25.44 7.29 -6.98
C ASP A 34 -24.34 7.67 -7.99
N HIS A 35 -24.71 7.94 -9.22
CA HIS A 35 -23.76 8.17 -10.31
C HIS A 35 -22.80 9.33 -10.04
N THR A 36 -23.32 10.43 -9.50
CA THR A 36 -22.50 11.62 -9.20
C THR A 36 -21.52 11.35 -8.08
N LEU A 37 -21.99 10.75 -7.01
CA LEU A 37 -21.14 10.39 -5.86
C LEU A 37 -20.08 9.36 -6.27
N ASP A 38 -20.46 8.33 -7.03
CA ASP A 38 -19.52 7.31 -7.52
C ASP A 38 -18.42 7.94 -8.37
N TYR A 39 -18.79 8.82 -9.31
CA TYR A 39 -17.84 9.53 -10.15
C TYR A 39 -16.86 10.38 -9.33
N LEU A 40 -17.35 11.17 -8.36
CA LEU A 40 -16.52 12.00 -7.50
C LEU A 40 -15.53 11.18 -6.67
N ILE A 41 -15.96 10.03 -6.14
CA ILE A 41 -15.10 9.11 -5.39
C ILE A 41 -14.00 8.55 -6.29
N ARG A 42 -14.34 8.04 -7.47
CA ARG A 42 -13.36 7.46 -8.41
C ARG A 42 -12.36 8.50 -8.88
N ARG A 43 -12.85 9.69 -9.26
CA ARG A 43 -12.01 10.82 -9.66
C ARG A 43 -11.03 11.21 -8.56
N ARG A 44 -11.52 11.41 -7.34
CA ARG A 44 -10.70 11.75 -6.18
C ARG A 44 -9.64 10.67 -5.89
N ARG A 45 -10.01 9.40 -5.95
CA ARG A 45 -9.07 8.28 -5.73
C ARG A 45 -8.00 8.22 -6.82
N THR A 46 -8.35 8.51 -8.07
CA THR A 46 -7.38 8.57 -9.17
C THR A 46 -6.34 9.66 -8.93
N ILE A 47 -6.79 10.87 -8.58
CA ILE A 47 -5.90 11.99 -8.27
C ILE A 47 -5.02 11.70 -7.05
N ASN A 48 -5.62 11.17 -5.98
CA ASN A 48 -4.90 10.85 -4.74
C ASN A 48 -3.85 9.77 -4.96
N GLU A 49 -4.14 8.75 -5.76
CA GLU A 49 -3.19 7.68 -6.06
C GLU A 49 -1.94 8.23 -6.74
N VAL A 50 -2.09 9.00 -7.81
CA VAL A 50 -0.97 9.62 -8.52
C VAL A 50 -0.18 10.56 -7.62
N ARG A 51 -0.88 11.39 -6.82
CA ARG A 51 -0.23 12.29 -5.87
C ARG A 51 0.58 11.52 -4.81
N ASN A 52 0.01 10.47 -4.24
CA ASN A 52 0.67 9.68 -3.20
C ASN A 52 1.86 8.90 -3.76
N MET A 53 1.76 8.36 -4.99
CA MET A 53 2.88 7.76 -5.69
C MET A 53 4.01 8.77 -5.92
N TYR A 54 3.69 9.99 -6.34
CA TYR A 54 4.68 11.06 -6.48
C TYR A 54 5.38 11.37 -5.15
N ILE A 55 4.63 11.50 -4.06
CA ILE A 55 5.21 11.74 -2.72
C ILE A 55 6.11 10.57 -2.32
N ALA A 56 5.65 9.32 -2.50
CA ALA A 56 6.43 8.13 -2.21
C ALA A 56 7.76 8.13 -3.00
N HIS A 57 7.71 8.44 -4.29
CA HIS A 57 8.90 8.55 -5.13
C HIS A 57 9.89 9.61 -4.60
N VAL A 58 9.41 10.80 -4.27
CA VAL A 58 10.26 11.92 -3.78
C VAL A 58 10.99 11.56 -2.48
N ILE A 59 10.37 10.77 -1.61
CA ILE A 59 11.00 10.32 -0.34
C ILE A 59 11.84 9.05 -0.50
N GLY A 60 12.08 8.59 -1.74
CA GLY A 60 12.93 7.44 -2.03
C GLY A 60 12.25 6.08 -1.82
N VAL A 61 10.91 6.03 -1.86
CA VAL A 61 10.13 4.78 -1.93
C VAL A 61 9.83 4.48 -3.38
N ARG A 62 10.19 3.28 -3.86
CA ARG A 62 9.94 2.90 -5.25
C ARG A 62 8.46 2.63 -5.49
N VAL A 63 7.97 3.22 -6.54
CA VAL A 63 6.60 3.06 -7.05
C VAL A 63 6.65 2.96 -8.58
N PRO A 64 5.65 2.39 -9.24
CA PRO A 64 5.58 2.41 -10.70
C PRO A 64 5.65 3.85 -11.24
N ALA A 65 6.41 4.08 -12.31
CA ALA A 65 6.42 5.35 -13.00
C ALA A 65 5.03 5.62 -13.61
N VAL A 66 4.44 6.78 -13.35
CA VAL A 66 3.17 7.20 -13.96
C VAL A 66 3.47 7.84 -15.30
N TYR A 67 2.98 7.25 -16.40
CA TYR A 67 3.17 7.77 -17.74
C TYR A 67 2.08 8.78 -18.12
N PHE A 68 0.85 8.49 -17.71
CA PHE A 68 -0.31 9.35 -17.99
C PHE A 68 -1.42 9.06 -16.98
N PHE A 69 -2.25 10.05 -16.67
CA PHE A 69 -3.51 9.82 -15.95
C PHE A 69 -4.59 10.78 -16.43
N ASP A 70 -5.82 10.30 -16.41
CA ASP A 70 -7.01 11.08 -16.77
C ASP A 70 -8.01 10.96 -15.60
N PRO A 71 -8.14 12.03 -14.78
CA PRO A 71 -9.09 12.03 -13.66
C PRO A 71 -10.54 11.94 -14.12
N GLU A 72 -10.88 12.47 -15.27
CA GLU A 72 -12.26 12.46 -15.80
C GLU A 72 -12.67 11.06 -16.24
N LYS A 73 -11.77 10.35 -16.92
CA LYS A 73 -11.96 8.94 -17.30
C LYS A 73 -11.63 7.97 -16.18
N THR A 74 -11.12 8.49 -15.05
CA THR A 74 -10.72 7.71 -13.87
C THR A 74 -9.70 6.60 -14.17
N THR A 75 -8.72 6.93 -15.04
CA THR A 75 -7.69 6.02 -15.53
C THR A 75 -6.29 6.49 -15.14
N ILE A 76 -5.39 5.53 -14.92
CA ILE A 76 -3.95 5.76 -14.74
C ILE A 76 -3.22 4.77 -15.64
N LEU A 77 -2.30 5.28 -16.46
CA LEU A 77 -1.34 4.49 -17.21
C LEU A 77 0.03 4.59 -16.54
N MET A 78 0.60 3.46 -16.17
CA MET A 78 1.83 3.41 -15.38
C MET A 78 2.71 2.23 -15.79
N GLU A 79 3.92 2.21 -15.29
CA GLU A 79 4.89 1.13 -15.45
C GLU A 79 4.29 -0.23 -15.04
N TYR A 80 4.55 -1.24 -15.89
CA TYR A 80 4.34 -2.62 -15.49
C TYR A 80 5.55 -3.11 -14.71
N VAL A 81 5.42 -3.24 -13.41
CA VAL A 81 6.47 -3.78 -12.53
C VAL A 81 6.46 -5.31 -12.65
N GLU A 82 7.42 -5.84 -13.39
CA GLU A 82 7.58 -7.29 -13.54
C GLU A 82 8.28 -7.86 -12.30
N GLY A 83 7.57 -8.68 -11.54
CA GLY A 83 8.09 -9.22 -10.30
C GLY A 83 7.09 -10.09 -9.56
N GLU A 84 7.43 -10.46 -8.33
CA GLU A 84 6.60 -11.29 -7.46
C GLU A 84 6.10 -10.49 -6.27
N SER A 85 4.86 -10.77 -5.84
CA SER A 85 4.33 -10.09 -4.66
C SER A 85 5.02 -10.59 -3.38
N LEU A 86 5.13 -9.70 -2.39
CA LEU A 86 5.62 -10.09 -1.06
C LEU A 86 4.79 -11.24 -0.47
N ARG A 87 3.50 -11.33 -0.77
CA ARG A 87 2.65 -12.45 -0.36
C ARG A 87 3.17 -13.78 -0.91
N ASP A 88 3.53 -13.83 -2.19
CA ASP A 88 3.99 -15.07 -2.83
C ASP A 88 5.38 -15.45 -2.32
N LEU A 89 6.26 -14.48 -2.07
CA LEU A 89 7.57 -14.69 -1.42
C LEU A 89 7.41 -15.27 -0.01
N LEU A 90 6.56 -14.68 0.83
CA LEU A 90 6.31 -15.15 2.19
C LEU A 90 5.70 -16.55 2.21
N SER A 91 4.84 -16.88 1.24
CA SER A 91 4.25 -18.22 1.11
C SER A 91 5.29 -19.31 0.87
N ARG A 92 6.42 -18.97 0.24
CA ARG A 92 7.58 -19.88 0.05
C ARG A 92 8.61 -19.79 1.18
N GLY A 93 8.36 -18.96 2.20
CA GLY A 93 9.26 -18.74 3.32
C GLY A 93 10.37 -17.71 3.09
N GLU A 94 10.31 -16.96 1.99
CA GLU A 94 11.26 -15.89 1.69
C GLU A 94 10.87 -14.60 2.42
N HIS A 95 11.42 -14.37 3.59
CA HIS A 95 11.03 -13.28 4.50
C HIS A 95 12.12 -12.22 4.72
N LYS A 96 13.30 -12.37 4.12
CA LYS A 96 14.45 -11.47 4.28
C LYS A 96 14.14 -9.99 3.96
N TYR A 97 13.15 -9.74 3.12
CA TYR A 97 12.76 -8.38 2.72
C TYR A 97 11.86 -7.67 3.74
N LEU A 98 11.36 -8.34 4.78
CA LEU A 98 10.44 -7.74 5.75
C LEU A 98 11.07 -6.59 6.55
N LYS A 99 12.39 -6.63 6.79
CA LYS A 99 13.10 -5.51 7.40
C LYS A 99 13.06 -4.29 6.50
N ASP A 100 13.35 -4.44 5.21
CA ASP A 100 13.32 -3.35 4.23
C ASP A 100 11.91 -2.80 4.05
N VAL A 101 10.89 -3.67 4.06
CA VAL A 101 9.47 -3.24 4.09
C VAL A 101 9.21 -2.34 5.29
N GLY A 102 9.71 -2.70 6.47
CA GLY A 102 9.61 -1.86 7.67
C GLY A 102 10.27 -0.50 7.50
N ILE A 103 11.47 -0.45 6.92
CA ILE A 103 12.18 0.81 6.63
C ILE A 103 11.36 1.68 5.65
N TYR A 104 10.88 1.13 4.54
CA TYR A 104 10.12 1.91 3.56
C TYR A 104 8.80 2.42 4.11
N ILE A 105 8.07 1.61 4.90
CA ILE A 105 6.85 2.06 5.57
C ILE A 105 7.20 3.15 6.61
N GLY A 106 8.30 3.01 7.33
CA GLY A 106 8.81 4.06 8.21
C GLY A 106 9.07 5.38 7.49
N LYS A 107 9.71 5.34 6.30
CA LYS A 107 9.93 6.54 5.45
C LYS A 107 8.62 7.20 5.05
N MET A 108 7.63 6.41 4.59
CA MET A 108 6.31 6.93 4.24
C MET A 108 5.65 7.61 5.46
N HIS A 109 5.60 6.95 6.58
CA HIS A 109 4.98 7.47 7.80
C HIS A 109 5.70 8.71 8.34
N LYS A 110 7.04 8.75 8.29
CA LYS A 110 7.84 9.91 8.68
C LYS A 110 7.54 11.15 7.84
N ALA A 111 7.24 10.95 6.56
CA ALA A 111 6.78 11.99 5.64
C ALA A 111 5.28 12.31 5.76
N GLY A 112 4.55 11.59 6.63
CA GLY A 112 3.11 11.73 6.81
C GLY A 112 2.26 11.07 5.72
N LEU A 113 2.85 10.21 4.88
CA LEU A 113 2.15 9.43 3.87
C LEU A 113 1.64 8.13 4.47
N ILE A 114 0.33 7.94 4.46
CA ILE A 114 -0.36 6.72 4.86
C ILE A 114 -0.75 5.99 3.58
N HIS A 115 -0.41 4.72 3.45
CA HIS A 115 -0.70 3.94 2.24
C HIS A 115 -2.19 3.62 2.10
N GLY A 116 -2.83 3.26 3.20
CA GLY A 116 -4.26 2.98 3.28
C GLY A 116 -4.66 1.54 2.92
N ASP A 117 -3.76 0.76 2.31
CA ASP A 117 -3.95 -0.67 1.99
C ASP A 117 -2.60 -1.40 1.93
N LEU A 118 -1.92 -1.50 3.07
CA LEU A 118 -0.61 -2.14 3.20
C LEU A 118 -0.69 -3.67 3.19
N ALA A 119 -1.34 -4.23 2.18
CA ALA A 119 -1.37 -5.67 1.97
C ALA A 119 -0.05 -6.15 1.31
N PRO A 120 0.48 -7.35 1.65
CA PRO A 120 1.66 -7.91 0.98
C PRO A 120 1.50 -8.10 -0.53
N THR A 121 0.28 -8.13 -1.05
CA THR A 121 -0.04 -8.13 -2.50
C THR A 121 0.28 -6.80 -3.17
N ASN A 122 0.35 -5.70 -2.41
CA ASN A 122 0.64 -4.36 -2.88
C ASN A 122 2.13 -3.99 -2.76
N ILE A 123 2.97 -4.99 -2.51
CA ILE A 123 4.43 -4.86 -2.45
C ILE A 123 5.02 -5.90 -3.42
N ILE A 124 5.74 -5.43 -4.43
CA ILE A 124 6.31 -6.28 -5.49
C ILE A 124 7.84 -6.23 -5.39
N LEU A 125 8.46 -7.40 -5.38
CA LEU A 125 9.91 -7.53 -5.57
C LEU A 125 10.21 -7.64 -7.05
N SER A 126 10.93 -6.67 -7.58
CA SER A 126 11.39 -6.63 -8.97
C SER A 126 12.88 -6.34 -9.00
N LYS A 127 13.68 -7.20 -9.62
CA LYS A 127 15.14 -7.05 -9.78
C LYS A 127 15.88 -6.73 -8.46
N GLY A 128 15.43 -7.32 -7.36
CA GLY A 128 16.01 -7.11 -6.03
C GLY A 128 15.52 -5.86 -5.29
N GLU A 129 14.60 -5.09 -5.86
CA GLU A 129 14.07 -3.85 -5.31
C GLU A 129 12.57 -3.98 -4.98
N LEU A 130 12.15 -3.41 -3.86
CA LEU A 130 10.75 -3.41 -3.44
C LEU A 130 10.00 -2.22 -4.04
N TYR A 131 8.91 -2.51 -4.75
CA TYR A 131 7.97 -1.54 -5.29
C TYR A 131 6.66 -1.57 -4.50
N PHE A 132 6.18 -0.40 -4.12
CA PHE A 132 4.86 -0.24 -3.49
C PHE A 132 3.86 0.22 -4.54
N ILE A 133 2.70 -0.45 -4.61
CA ILE A 133 1.65 -0.18 -5.59
C ILE A 133 0.32 0.07 -4.89
N ASP A 134 -0.64 0.65 -5.62
CA ASP A 134 -2.02 0.91 -5.16
C ASP A 134 -2.17 1.86 -3.95
N PHE A 135 -1.83 3.11 -4.17
CA PHE A 135 -2.01 4.21 -3.21
C PHE A 135 -3.42 4.84 -3.24
N GLY A 136 -4.40 4.17 -3.85
CA GLY A 136 -5.74 4.74 -4.08
C GLY A 136 -6.55 5.02 -2.81
N LEU A 137 -6.26 4.34 -1.71
CA LEU A 137 -6.85 4.57 -0.39
C LEU A 137 -5.96 5.43 0.51
N GLY A 138 -4.77 5.77 0.02
CA GLY A 138 -3.77 6.51 0.78
C GLY A 138 -4.17 7.96 1.04
N GLU A 139 -3.58 8.52 2.07
CA GLU A 139 -3.71 9.94 2.41
C GLU A 139 -2.41 10.52 2.94
N THR A 140 -2.22 11.83 2.77
CA THR A 140 -1.07 12.55 3.31
C THR A 140 -1.54 13.45 4.46
N ARG A 141 -0.84 13.41 5.58
CA ARG A 141 -1.08 14.22 6.77
C ARG A 141 0.16 15.02 7.15
N ARG A 142 -0.03 16.30 7.43
CA ARG A 142 1.05 17.16 7.91
C ARG A 142 1.17 17.08 9.43
N GLY A 143 2.40 17.04 9.89
CA GLY A 143 2.73 17.09 11.31
C GLY A 143 2.51 15.77 12.06
N TRP A 144 3.18 15.67 13.20
CA TRP A 144 3.08 14.53 14.10
C TRP A 144 2.02 14.81 15.17
N THR A 145 0.95 14.05 15.16
CA THR A 145 -0.15 14.13 16.14
C THR A 145 -0.58 12.72 16.53
N ARG A 146 -1.29 12.57 17.65
CA ARG A 146 -1.90 11.29 18.01
C ARG A 146 -2.81 10.74 16.92
N LYS A 147 -3.54 11.63 16.23
CA LYS A 147 -4.42 11.23 15.12
C LYS A 147 -3.63 10.63 13.96
N THR A 148 -2.48 11.21 13.61
CA THR A 148 -1.60 10.65 12.58
C THR A 148 -1.00 9.31 13.02
N ALA A 149 -0.59 9.17 14.29
CA ALA A 149 -0.10 7.90 14.82
C ALA A 149 -1.17 6.79 14.76
N ILE A 150 -2.44 7.09 15.04
CA ILE A 150 -3.55 6.14 14.88
C ILE A 150 -3.74 5.71 13.42
N LEU A 151 -3.61 6.61 12.46
CA LEU A 151 -3.70 6.27 11.03
C LEU A 151 -2.54 5.36 10.61
N MET A 152 -1.31 5.67 11.03
CA MET A 152 -0.13 4.83 10.81
C MET A 152 -0.30 3.44 11.43
N ALA A 153 -0.85 3.37 12.64
CA ALA A 153 -1.13 2.11 13.31
C ALA A 153 -2.18 1.26 12.56
N ARG A 154 -3.20 1.89 11.98
CA ARG A 154 -4.19 1.20 11.15
C ARG A 154 -3.57 0.65 9.88
N ASP A 155 -2.71 1.42 9.24
CA ASP A 155 -1.97 1.03 8.05
C ASP A 155 -1.11 -0.22 8.32
N ILE A 156 -0.28 -0.18 9.37
CA ILE A 156 0.54 -1.33 9.80
C ILE A 156 -0.33 -2.53 10.19
N ASN A 157 -1.48 -2.31 10.85
CA ASN A 157 -2.33 -3.42 11.29
C ASN A 157 -2.87 -4.26 10.13
N VAL A 158 -3.06 -3.68 8.93
CA VAL A 158 -3.42 -4.43 7.71
C VAL A 158 -2.32 -5.44 7.38
N LEU A 159 -1.06 -5.01 7.35
CA LEU A 159 0.09 -5.89 7.12
C LEU A 159 0.20 -6.98 8.20
N LEU A 160 0.17 -6.59 9.47
CA LEU A 160 0.35 -7.53 10.58
C LEU A 160 -0.72 -8.62 10.61
N ARG A 161 -1.97 -8.30 10.31
CA ARG A 161 -3.05 -9.30 10.18
C ARG A 161 -2.75 -10.32 9.09
N THR A 162 -2.18 -9.88 7.98
CA THR A 162 -1.79 -10.81 6.92
C THR A 162 -0.59 -11.67 7.36
N LEU A 163 0.39 -11.09 8.08
CA LEU A 163 1.52 -11.87 8.60
C LEU A 163 1.09 -12.92 9.62
N GLU A 164 -0.01 -12.75 10.32
CA GLU A 164 -0.57 -13.74 11.25
C GLU A 164 -1.05 -15.03 10.58
N LEU A 165 -1.39 -14.98 9.31
CA LEU A 165 -1.81 -16.16 8.56
C LEU A 165 -0.68 -17.17 8.32
N TYR A 166 0.58 -16.78 8.57
CA TYR A 166 1.76 -17.65 8.40
C TYR A 166 2.09 -18.52 9.63
N GLY A 167 1.21 -18.57 10.62
CA GLY A 167 1.29 -19.50 11.75
C GLY A 167 2.58 -19.30 12.58
N ALA A 168 3.37 -20.37 12.76
CA ALA A 168 4.58 -20.33 13.60
C ALA A 168 5.63 -19.30 13.17
N LYS A 169 5.68 -18.93 11.89
CA LYS A 169 6.61 -17.91 11.37
C LYS A 169 6.13 -16.46 11.62
N SER A 170 4.90 -16.29 12.06
CA SER A 170 4.29 -14.96 12.22
C SER A 170 5.09 -14.03 13.12
N GLU A 171 5.57 -14.52 14.25
CA GLU A 171 6.31 -13.68 15.22
C GLU A 171 7.70 -13.27 14.68
N GLU A 172 8.38 -14.16 13.97
CA GLU A 172 9.63 -13.85 13.27
C GLU A 172 9.39 -12.77 12.20
N PHE A 173 8.34 -12.92 11.39
CA PHE A 173 8.00 -11.96 10.34
C PHE A 173 7.68 -10.58 10.90
N LYS A 174 6.88 -10.53 11.97
CA LYS A 174 6.58 -9.26 12.67
C LYS A 174 7.84 -8.64 13.29
N SER A 175 8.71 -9.46 13.89
CA SER A 175 9.96 -8.98 14.49
C SER A 175 10.87 -8.31 13.46
N LEU A 176 11.04 -8.94 12.29
CA LEU A 176 11.82 -8.38 11.17
C LEU A 176 11.23 -7.04 10.69
N PHE A 177 9.92 -7.02 10.44
CA PHE A 177 9.22 -5.79 10.05
C PHE A 177 9.43 -4.67 11.07
N TRP A 178 9.19 -4.95 12.36
CA TRP A 178 9.33 -3.95 13.40
C TRP A 178 10.77 -3.48 13.57
N SER A 179 11.77 -4.34 13.34
CA SER A 179 13.17 -3.92 13.41
C SER A 179 13.47 -2.81 12.39
N GLY A 180 13.04 -2.97 11.14
CA GLY A 180 13.21 -1.95 10.10
C GLY A 180 12.38 -0.69 10.35
N TYR A 181 11.15 -0.85 10.81
CA TYR A 181 10.29 0.29 11.13
C TYR A 181 10.85 1.16 12.26
N ARG A 182 11.38 0.53 13.31
CA ARG A 182 12.04 1.22 14.43
C ARG A 182 13.31 1.93 14.02
N GLU A 183 14.10 1.30 13.15
CA GLU A 183 15.32 1.88 12.59
C GLU A 183 15.02 3.23 11.91
N GLU A 184 13.95 3.31 11.09
CA GLU A 184 13.59 4.52 10.36
C GLU A 184 12.84 5.54 11.22
N MET A 185 11.88 5.11 12.03
CA MET A 185 11.01 6.00 12.82
C MET A 185 11.62 6.49 14.12
N GLY A 186 12.65 5.81 14.62
CA GLY A 186 13.25 6.13 15.91
C GLY A 186 12.25 6.09 17.06
N VAL A 187 12.34 7.05 17.95
CA VAL A 187 11.49 7.14 19.17
C VAL A 187 9.98 7.22 18.87
N ARG A 188 9.59 7.65 17.68
CA ARG A 188 8.18 7.74 17.27
C ARG A 188 7.54 6.36 17.05
N SER A 189 8.34 5.33 16.80
CA SER A 189 7.86 3.96 16.59
C SER A 189 7.06 3.45 17.78
N SER A 190 7.52 3.73 19.02
CA SER A 190 6.87 3.27 20.26
C SER A 190 5.43 3.77 20.41
N VAL A 191 5.16 5.00 19.96
CA VAL A 191 3.80 5.57 19.96
C VAL A 191 2.90 4.82 18.98
N VAL A 192 3.41 4.55 17.77
CA VAL A 192 2.64 3.80 16.74
C VAL A 192 2.41 2.35 17.19
N GLU A 193 3.41 1.68 17.76
CA GLU A 193 3.31 0.33 18.32
C GLU A 193 2.24 0.25 19.42
N SER A 194 2.21 1.25 20.32
CA SER A 194 1.17 1.35 21.34
C SER A 194 -0.24 1.49 20.74
N GLU A 195 -0.42 2.30 19.71
CA GLU A 195 -1.72 2.44 19.03
C GLU A 195 -2.09 1.15 18.25
N VAL A 196 -1.12 0.44 17.63
CA VAL A 196 -1.36 -0.88 17.04
C VAL A 196 -1.88 -1.85 18.11
N SER A 197 -1.23 -1.91 19.28
CA SER A 197 -1.65 -2.78 20.38
C SER A 197 -3.07 -2.46 20.85
N ARG A 198 -3.44 -1.18 20.93
CA ARG A 198 -4.81 -0.73 21.29
C ARG A 198 -5.85 -1.17 20.26
N ILE A 199 -5.56 -0.98 18.94
CA ILE A 199 -6.45 -1.38 17.87
C ILE A 199 -6.73 -2.88 17.95
N ARG A 200 -5.67 -3.67 18.20
CA ARG A 200 -5.76 -5.13 18.28
C ARG A 200 -6.49 -5.62 19.54
N ALA A 201 -6.31 -4.95 20.67
CA ALA A 201 -7.06 -5.24 21.88
C ALA A 201 -8.56 -4.96 21.72
N SER A 202 -8.92 -3.84 21.08
CA SER A 202 -10.34 -3.47 20.84
C SER A 202 -11.04 -4.45 19.89
N GLY A 203 -10.35 -4.99 18.87
CA GLY A 203 -10.93 -5.96 17.93
C GLY A 203 -11.30 -7.28 18.57
N ARG A 204 -10.62 -7.70 19.63
CA ARG A 204 -10.91 -8.96 20.36
C ARG A 204 -12.19 -8.93 21.18
N TYR A 205 -12.73 -7.74 21.46
CA TYR A 205 -14.00 -7.59 22.22
C TYR A 205 -15.24 -7.57 21.33
N VAL A 206 -15.09 -7.51 20.00
CA VAL A 206 -16.22 -7.47 19.04
C VAL A 206 -16.57 -8.88 18.53
N GLU A 207 -15.72 -9.87 18.76
CA GLU A 207 -15.90 -11.27 18.32
C GLU A 207 -16.46 -12.20 19.43
N ARG A 208 -17.15 -11.62 20.44
CA ARG A 208 -17.88 -12.39 21.47
C ARG A 208 -19.36 -12.16 21.43
#